data_d02bdc348639deb879f870eb961a28f0
#
_entry.id   d02bdc348639deb879f870eb961a28f0
#
_cell.length_a   1.000
_cell.length_b   1.000
_cell.length_c   1.000
_cell.angle_alpha   90.00
_cell.angle_beta   90.00
_cell.angle_gamma   90.00
#
_symmetry.space_group_name_H-M   'P 1'
#
loop_
_entity.id
_entity.type
_entity.pdbx_description
1 polymer ?
#
loop_
_entity_poly.entity_id
_entity_poly.type
_entity_poly.pdbx_seq_one_letter_code
_entity_poly.pdbx_strand_id
1 'polypeptide(L)'
;MSYVYFRLPHSTHVFRNRLSTEPEEIASLAELNGRRGFVIAPFTPSDDCPILLLPTDWEEVNLNFSGDNQNGEQTHLSSNDGVSAMLLDADYEEERQRYAVDFHNYHGQLTNDAFQKIVLARCARLTATEKLSPLTLFARACHRYPRMFVALFSTERSGTWLIATPETLISGTDGAMQTMALAGTMRLSGANLDFDVEGGSIGKDDIRWSTKNIKEQRYVETYITECVEQFSDDVNVEGPFTVRAGDLVHLRSDIRFHLKDTAHLGNLINALHPTPAVCGMPKDATRDFIINNESGERNYYSGFSGLLDPNGDTRLFVTLRCMQIEGESEATAYRLYAGGGLLKDSQCQSEWEETEAKMNTMRQLFKHI
;
A
#
# COMPACT_ATOMS: atom_id res chain seq x y z
N MET A 1 -1.84 -23.71 4.44
CA MET A 1 -2.69 -23.64 3.22
C MET A 1 -2.65 -22.21 2.73
N SER A 2 -2.17 -22.01 1.54
CA SER A 2 -2.01 -20.68 0.95
C SER A 2 -3.32 -20.15 0.38
N TYR A 3 -3.60 -18.86 0.53
CA TYR A 3 -4.82 -18.21 0.03
C TYR A 3 -4.63 -16.73 -0.26
N VAL A 4 -5.51 -16.19 -1.11
CA VAL A 4 -5.67 -14.76 -1.34
C VAL A 4 -7.15 -14.41 -1.35
N TYR A 5 -7.49 -13.32 -0.69
CA TYR A 5 -8.76 -12.61 -0.80
C TYR A 5 -8.49 -11.18 -1.22
N PHE A 6 -9.26 -10.63 -2.14
CA PHE A 6 -9.15 -9.21 -2.46
C PHE A 6 -10.48 -8.61 -2.91
N ARG A 7 -10.58 -7.30 -2.77
CA ARG A 7 -11.65 -6.46 -3.27
C ARG A 7 -11.04 -5.22 -3.94
N LEU A 8 -11.44 -4.97 -5.19
CA LEU A 8 -11.02 -3.79 -5.92
C LEU A 8 -11.66 -2.50 -5.37
N PRO A 9 -11.04 -1.32 -5.53
CA PRO A 9 -11.64 -0.05 -5.15
C PRO A 9 -13.03 0.11 -5.77
N HIS A 10 -13.97 0.67 -4.98
CA HIS A 10 -15.37 0.90 -5.36
C HIS A 10 -16.18 -0.35 -5.73
N SER A 11 -15.62 -1.56 -5.56
CA SER A 11 -16.33 -2.82 -5.81
C SER A 11 -17.00 -3.34 -4.54
N THR A 12 -18.14 -3.99 -4.71
CA THR A 12 -18.78 -4.82 -3.67
C THR A 12 -18.38 -6.29 -3.80
N HIS A 13 -17.77 -6.68 -4.92
CA HIS A 13 -17.35 -8.06 -5.19
C HIS A 13 -16.03 -8.36 -4.51
N VAL A 14 -16.00 -9.48 -3.79
CA VAL A 14 -14.77 -10.03 -3.19
C VAL A 14 -14.41 -11.29 -3.93
N PHE A 15 -13.14 -11.42 -4.24
CA PHE A 15 -12.58 -12.58 -4.92
C PHE A 15 -11.69 -13.36 -3.95
N ARG A 16 -11.73 -14.68 -4.08
CA ARG A 16 -10.92 -15.61 -3.32
C ARG A 16 -10.20 -16.59 -4.24
N ASN A 17 -8.96 -16.91 -3.92
CA ASN A 17 -8.27 -18.08 -4.43
C ASN A 17 -7.72 -18.89 -3.24
N ARG A 18 -7.99 -20.19 -3.20
CA ARG A 18 -7.37 -21.15 -2.29
C ARG A 18 -6.39 -21.98 -3.10
N LEU A 19 -5.12 -21.76 -2.82
CA LEU A 19 -4.04 -22.38 -3.59
C LEU A 19 -3.92 -23.86 -3.21
N SER A 20 -3.87 -24.72 -4.23
CA SER A 20 -3.55 -26.14 -4.07
C SER A 20 -2.05 -26.41 -4.05
N THR A 21 -1.27 -25.46 -4.55
CA THR A 21 0.20 -25.48 -4.61
C THR A 21 0.77 -24.18 -4.09
N GLU A 22 2.03 -24.17 -3.66
CA GLU A 22 2.71 -22.94 -3.30
C GLU A 22 2.89 -22.02 -4.53
N PRO A 23 2.95 -20.68 -4.32
CA PRO A 23 3.20 -19.71 -5.39
C PRO A 23 4.54 -19.97 -6.08
N GLU A 24 4.61 -19.61 -7.36
CA GLU A 24 5.88 -19.55 -8.09
C GLU A 24 6.72 -18.37 -7.58
N GLU A 25 7.99 -18.62 -7.27
CA GLU A 25 8.94 -17.57 -6.95
C GLU A 25 9.57 -17.01 -8.24
N ILE A 26 9.53 -15.69 -8.39
CA ILE A 26 10.03 -14.96 -9.55
C ILE A 26 11.32 -14.25 -9.15
N ALA A 27 12.40 -14.46 -9.90
CA ALA A 27 13.70 -13.93 -9.55
C ALA A 27 13.83 -12.41 -9.79
N SER A 28 13.11 -11.85 -10.77
CA SER A 28 13.12 -10.43 -11.09
C SER A 28 11.80 -9.93 -11.64
N LEU A 29 11.52 -8.63 -11.47
CA LEU A 29 10.30 -8.02 -12.01
C LEU A 29 10.21 -8.08 -13.55
N ALA A 30 11.34 -8.11 -14.25
CA ALA A 30 11.37 -8.26 -15.71
C ALA A 30 10.84 -9.62 -16.16
N GLU A 31 10.96 -10.67 -15.33
CA GLU A 31 10.39 -11.99 -15.64
C GLU A 31 8.86 -12.03 -15.59
N LEU A 32 8.23 -10.98 -15.10
CA LEU A 32 6.77 -10.80 -15.19
C LEU A 32 6.29 -10.46 -16.62
N ASN A 33 7.21 -10.21 -17.55
CA ASN A 33 6.87 -10.01 -18.97
C ASN A 33 6.07 -11.20 -19.51
N GLY A 34 4.90 -10.92 -20.07
CA GLY A 34 4.01 -11.94 -20.64
C GLY A 34 3.37 -12.89 -19.60
N ARG A 35 3.64 -12.70 -18.31
CA ARG A 35 3.09 -13.54 -17.23
C ARG A 35 1.69 -13.07 -16.82
N ARG A 36 0.91 -14.02 -16.32
CA ARG A 36 -0.44 -13.77 -15.78
C ARG A 36 -0.58 -14.40 -14.41
N GLY A 37 -1.12 -13.64 -13.46
CA GLY A 37 -1.29 -14.13 -12.08
C GLY A 37 -1.68 -13.04 -11.11
N PHE A 38 -1.74 -13.39 -9.83
CA PHE A 38 -1.73 -12.42 -8.75
C PHE A 38 -0.30 -12.29 -8.24
N VAL A 39 0.25 -11.10 -8.34
CA VAL A 39 1.63 -10.81 -7.93
C VAL A 39 1.65 -10.30 -6.50
N ILE A 40 2.63 -10.75 -5.73
CA ILE A 40 3.01 -10.18 -4.44
C ILE A 40 4.51 -9.90 -4.53
N ALA A 41 4.89 -8.64 -4.52
CA ALA A 41 6.28 -8.24 -4.64
C ALA A 41 6.70 -7.40 -3.42
N PRO A 42 7.89 -7.64 -2.85
CA PRO A 42 8.43 -6.86 -1.75
C PRO A 42 8.99 -5.51 -2.21
N PHE A 43 9.40 -4.67 -1.25
CA PHE A 43 10.16 -3.44 -1.53
C PHE A 43 11.44 -3.73 -2.30
N THR A 44 12.17 -4.74 -1.88
CA THR A 44 13.35 -5.29 -2.57
C THR A 44 13.33 -6.81 -2.42
N PRO A 45 13.40 -7.56 -3.54
CA PRO A 45 13.43 -9.01 -3.46
C PRO A 45 14.68 -9.55 -2.75
N SER A 46 14.50 -10.59 -1.95
CA SER A 46 15.56 -11.37 -1.29
C SER A 46 15.13 -12.82 -1.16
N ASP A 47 16.06 -13.68 -0.72
CA ASP A 47 15.78 -15.10 -0.46
C ASP A 47 14.69 -15.28 0.61
N ASP A 48 14.64 -14.40 1.61
CA ASP A 48 13.63 -14.42 2.68
C ASP A 48 12.30 -13.74 2.29
N CYS A 49 12.32 -12.89 1.27
CA CYS A 49 11.17 -12.12 0.83
C CYS A 49 11.11 -12.07 -0.72
N PRO A 50 10.73 -13.18 -1.39
CA PRO A 50 10.72 -13.28 -2.84
C PRO A 50 9.53 -12.57 -3.49
N ILE A 51 9.62 -12.35 -4.81
CA ILE A 51 8.45 -12.03 -5.63
C ILE A 51 7.65 -13.32 -5.84
N LEU A 52 6.36 -13.29 -5.55
CA LEU A 52 5.46 -14.42 -5.67
C LEU A 52 4.45 -14.20 -6.79
N LEU A 53 4.26 -15.20 -7.63
CA LEU A 53 3.24 -15.24 -8.67
C LEU A 53 2.27 -16.38 -8.38
N LEU A 54 0.99 -16.05 -8.19
CA LEU A 54 -0.08 -16.97 -7.85
C LEU A 54 -1.01 -17.17 -9.05
N PRO A 55 -1.57 -18.38 -9.26
CA PRO A 55 -2.54 -18.64 -10.34
C PRO A 55 -3.82 -17.81 -10.18
N THR A 56 -4.59 -17.69 -11.28
CA THR A 56 -5.77 -16.81 -11.39
C THR A 56 -7.11 -17.52 -11.27
N ASP A 57 -7.18 -18.64 -10.57
CA ASP A 57 -8.44 -19.37 -10.35
C ASP A 57 -9.26 -18.68 -9.25
N TRP A 58 -10.05 -17.68 -9.67
CA TRP A 58 -10.83 -16.84 -8.76
C TRP A 58 -12.23 -17.34 -8.58
N GLU A 59 -12.66 -17.36 -7.32
CA GLU A 59 -14.04 -17.59 -6.90
C GLU A 59 -14.58 -16.30 -6.29
N GLU A 60 -15.74 -15.85 -6.76
CA GLU A 60 -16.43 -14.74 -6.12
C GLU A 60 -17.08 -15.20 -4.82
N VAL A 61 -16.88 -14.45 -3.74
CA VAL A 61 -17.45 -14.73 -2.43
C VAL A 61 -18.27 -13.55 -1.94
N ASN A 62 -19.44 -13.85 -1.36
CA ASN A 62 -20.28 -12.81 -0.79
C ASN A 62 -19.80 -12.41 0.61
N LEU A 63 -19.58 -11.10 0.82
CA LEU A 63 -19.40 -10.52 2.14
C LEU A 63 -20.77 -10.16 2.71
N ASN A 64 -21.25 -10.92 3.69
CA ASN A 64 -22.42 -10.51 4.47
C ASN A 64 -21.96 -9.67 5.66
N PHE A 65 -22.27 -8.37 5.59
CA PHE A 65 -22.04 -7.42 6.68
C PHE A 65 -23.18 -7.43 7.73
N SER A 66 -24.25 -8.17 7.50
CA SER A 66 -25.38 -8.35 8.42
C SER A 66 -25.35 -9.73 9.06
N GLY A 67 -25.51 -9.78 10.38
CA GLY A 67 -25.45 -11.01 11.20
C GLY A 67 -26.65 -11.97 11.07
N ASP A 68 -27.35 -12.04 9.95
CA ASP A 68 -28.45 -12.96 9.73
C ASP A 68 -27.97 -14.28 9.10
N ASN A 69 -27.83 -15.28 9.97
CA ASN A 69 -27.65 -16.68 9.59
C ASN A 69 -28.96 -17.24 9.04
N GLN A 70 -29.07 -17.46 7.73
CA GLN A 70 -30.02 -18.40 7.16
C GLN A 70 -29.37 -19.27 6.07
N ASN A 71 -29.13 -20.51 6.45
CA ASN A 71 -29.05 -21.76 5.66
C ASN A 71 -28.47 -21.74 4.24
N GLY A 72 -27.28 -22.26 4.09
CA GLY A 72 -26.66 -22.69 2.83
C GLY A 72 -25.13 -22.59 2.89
N GLU A 73 -24.42 -23.57 2.34
CA GLU A 73 -22.96 -23.68 2.29
C GLU A 73 -22.26 -22.52 1.49
N GLN A 74 -22.66 -21.29 1.69
CA GLN A 74 -21.97 -20.11 1.21
C GLN A 74 -21.00 -19.66 2.31
N THR A 75 -19.74 -19.48 1.98
CA THR A 75 -18.72 -18.98 2.89
C THR A 75 -19.05 -17.53 3.22
N HIS A 76 -19.80 -17.32 4.29
CA HIS A 76 -20.14 -15.97 4.76
C HIS A 76 -18.95 -15.42 5.55
N LEU A 77 -18.34 -14.36 5.02
CA LEU A 77 -17.38 -13.56 5.76
C LEU A 77 -18.18 -12.52 6.56
N SER A 78 -18.24 -12.69 7.88
CA SER A 78 -18.92 -11.72 8.75
C SER A 78 -17.92 -10.69 9.26
N SER A 79 -18.27 -9.40 9.15
CA SER A 79 -17.52 -8.31 9.80
C SER A 79 -17.96 -8.12 11.26
N ASN A 80 -19.09 -8.70 11.65
CA ASN A 80 -19.78 -8.41 12.90
C ASN A 80 -19.79 -9.64 13.80
N ASP A 81 -18.63 -9.97 14.39
CA ASP A 81 -18.52 -10.97 15.46
C ASP A 81 -18.75 -10.40 16.86
N GLY A 82 -19.08 -9.10 16.95
CA GLY A 82 -19.34 -8.40 18.22
C GLY A 82 -18.08 -8.19 19.07
N VAL A 83 -16.91 -8.67 18.62
CA VAL A 83 -15.66 -8.62 19.36
C VAL A 83 -14.90 -7.34 19.02
N SER A 84 -14.50 -6.62 20.06
CA SER A 84 -13.55 -5.50 19.97
C SER A 84 -12.27 -5.89 20.69
N ALA A 85 -11.13 -5.65 20.08
CA ALA A 85 -9.84 -5.91 20.70
C ALA A 85 -9.08 -4.60 20.92
N MET A 86 -8.45 -4.48 22.08
CA MET A 86 -7.52 -3.39 22.35
C MET A 86 -6.13 -3.81 21.91
N LEU A 87 -5.44 -2.92 21.21
CA LEU A 87 -4.04 -3.10 20.82
C LEU A 87 -3.13 -2.52 21.91
N LEU A 88 -2.16 -3.32 22.31
CA LEU A 88 -1.13 -2.97 23.28
C LEU A 88 0.19 -2.77 22.52
N ASP A 89 0.82 -1.63 22.75
CA ASP A 89 2.11 -1.25 22.19
C ASP A 89 3.13 -1.18 23.32
N ALA A 90 3.83 -2.29 23.55
CA ALA A 90 4.80 -2.38 24.64
C ALA A 90 6.12 -1.65 24.31
N ASP A 91 6.43 -1.52 23.02
CA ASP A 91 7.73 -1.05 22.52
C ASP A 91 7.69 0.41 22.02
N TYR A 92 6.59 1.14 22.25
CA TYR A 92 6.33 2.47 21.67
C TYR A 92 7.47 3.47 21.88
N GLU A 93 7.98 3.59 23.12
CA GLU A 93 9.05 4.54 23.42
C GLU A 93 10.39 4.13 22.80
N GLU A 94 10.69 2.85 22.77
CA GLU A 94 11.89 2.32 22.13
C GLU A 94 11.83 2.50 20.60
N GLU A 95 10.68 2.24 20.00
CA GLU A 95 10.45 2.46 18.57
C GLU A 95 10.59 3.94 18.22
N ARG A 96 10.06 4.85 19.06
CA ARG A 96 10.19 6.29 18.85
C ARG A 96 11.65 6.75 18.91
N GLN A 97 12.45 6.18 19.79
CA GLN A 97 13.88 6.47 19.87
C GLN A 97 14.62 5.96 18.63
N ARG A 98 14.35 4.73 18.18
CA ARG A 98 14.93 4.17 16.95
C ARG A 98 14.58 5.04 15.74
N TYR A 99 13.31 5.39 15.61
CA TYR A 99 12.86 6.28 14.52
C TYR A 99 13.58 7.63 14.52
N ALA A 100 13.82 8.22 15.69
CA ALA A 100 14.54 9.49 15.79
C ALA A 100 15.99 9.35 15.34
N VAL A 101 16.66 8.24 15.61
CA VAL A 101 18.02 7.95 15.11
C VAL A 101 18.02 7.82 13.61
N ASP A 102 17.11 7.00 13.06
CA ASP A 102 16.98 6.82 11.62
C ASP A 102 16.66 8.15 10.91
N PHE A 103 15.73 8.93 11.49
CA PHE A 103 15.40 10.26 10.97
C PHE A 103 16.63 11.15 10.84
N HIS A 104 17.49 11.22 11.87
CA HIS A 104 18.68 12.05 11.83
C HIS A 104 19.68 11.59 10.77
N ASN A 105 19.84 10.26 10.59
CA ASN A 105 20.70 9.68 9.55
C ASN A 105 20.20 10.07 8.15
N TYR A 106 18.90 9.91 7.91
CA TYR A 106 18.24 10.21 6.63
C TYR A 106 18.24 11.70 6.34
N HIS A 107 17.90 12.53 7.33
CA HIS A 107 17.86 13.98 7.21
C HIS A 107 19.26 14.56 6.96
N GLY A 108 20.31 13.94 7.50
CA GLY A 108 21.69 14.28 7.20
C GLY A 108 22.03 14.17 5.71
N GLN A 109 21.54 13.12 5.03
CA GLN A 109 21.74 12.97 3.57
C GLN A 109 21.01 14.05 2.77
N LEU A 110 19.80 14.43 3.19
CA LEU A 110 19.04 15.51 2.58
C LEU A 110 19.72 16.87 2.78
N THR A 111 20.24 17.13 3.97
CA THR A 111 20.93 18.38 4.30
C THR A 111 22.22 18.54 3.51
N ASN A 112 22.93 17.44 3.25
CA ASN A 112 24.16 17.40 2.44
C ASN A 112 23.90 17.31 0.93
N ASP A 113 22.64 17.44 0.47
CA ASP A 113 22.25 17.36 -0.94
C ASP A 113 22.58 16.02 -1.62
N ALA A 114 22.82 14.94 -0.85
CA ALA A 114 22.99 13.62 -1.40
C ALA A 114 21.68 13.07 -1.98
N PHE A 115 20.56 13.42 -1.36
CA PHE A 115 19.22 13.05 -1.82
C PHE A 115 18.31 14.28 -1.90
N GLN A 116 17.37 14.24 -2.85
CA GLN A 116 16.32 15.27 -2.99
C GLN A 116 15.12 14.94 -2.10
N LYS A 117 14.83 13.65 -1.97
CA LYS A 117 13.74 13.05 -1.17
C LYS A 117 14.17 11.65 -0.75
N ILE A 118 13.79 11.21 0.44
CA ILE A 118 13.91 9.81 0.86
C ILE A 118 12.76 9.45 1.78
N VAL A 119 12.26 8.22 1.68
CA VAL A 119 11.16 7.74 2.54
C VAL A 119 11.74 6.96 3.71
N LEU A 120 11.46 7.43 4.91
CA LEU A 120 11.74 6.70 6.15
C LEU A 120 10.50 5.93 6.57
N ALA A 121 10.66 4.62 6.74
CA ALA A 121 9.60 3.74 7.23
C ALA A 121 9.89 3.24 8.66
N ARG A 122 8.84 2.76 9.31
CA ARG A 122 8.94 2.06 10.59
C ARG A 122 7.87 0.99 10.72
N CYS A 123 8.08 0.11 11.69
CA CYS A 123 7.19 -0.99 12.02
C CYS A 123 6.85 -0.95 13.50
N ALA A 124 5.55 -0.84 13.84
CA ALA A 124 5.03 -0.97 15.20
C ALA A 124 4.58 -2.40 15.45
N ARG A 125 5.09 -3.02 16.52
CA ARG A 125 4.69 -4.37 16.95
C ARG A 125 3.66 -4.28 18.05
N LEU A 126 2.44 -4.71 17.76
CA LEU A 126 1.28 -4.63 18.66
C LEU A 126 0.79 -6.03 19.00
N THR A 127 0.26 -6.17 20.21
CA THR A 127 -0.50 -7.36 20.66
C THR A 127 -1.94 -6.98 20.89
N ALA A 128 -2.87 -7.86 20.50
CA ALA A 128 -4.29 -7.65 20.76
C ALA A 128 -4.74 -8.39 22.02
N THR A 129 -5.65 -7.78 22.78
CA THR A 129 -6.26 -8.41 23.97
C THR A 129 -7.17 -9.57 23.61
N GLU A 130 -7.71 -9.54 22.38
CA GLU A 130 -8.59 -10.59 21.84
C GLU A 130 -8.09 -10.96 20.46
N LYS A 131 -8.10 -12.25 20.13
CA LYS A 131 -7.71 -12.77 18.81
C LYS A 131 -8.82 -12.52 17.81
N LEU A 132 -8.55 -11.71 16.79
CA LEU A 132 -9.40 -11.55 15.62
C LEU A 132 -8.87 -12.38 14.46
N SER A 133 -9.76 -13.08 13.77
CA SER A 133 -9.34 -13.84 12.59
C SER A 133 -8.89 -12.91 11.47
N PRO A 134 -7.90 -13.30 10.65
CA PRO A 134 -7.49 -12.50 9.49
C PRO A 134 -8.67 -12.17 8.55
N LEU A 135 -9.63 -13.08 8.40
CA LEU A 135 -10.83 -12.87 7.59
C LEU A 135 -11.79 -11.85 8.21
N THR A 136 -11.95 -11.82 9.53
CA THR A 136 -12.71 -10.77 10.22
C THR A 136 -12.11 -9.40 9.97
N LEU A 137 -10.77 -9.28 10.11
CA LEU A 137 -10.06 -8.02 9.86
C LEU A 137 -10.17 -7.58 8.38
N PHE A 138 -10.09 -8.53 7.44
CA PHE A 138 -10.31 -8.27 6.01
C PHE A 138 -11.74 -7.78 5.73
N ALA A 139 -12.77 -8.43 6.29
CA ALA A 139 -14.15 -8.02 6.13
C ALA A 139 -14.39 -6.59 6.68
N ARG A 140 -13.83 -6.29 7.87
CA ARG A 140 -13.88 -4.95 8.46
C ARG A 140 -13.17 -3.91 7.59
N ALA A 141 -12.02 -4.26 7.00
CA ALA A 141 -11.31 -3.37 6.08
C ALA A 141 -12.13 -3.10 4.80
N CYS A 142 -12.76 -4.13 4.23
CA CYS A 142 -13.65 -3.97 3.07
C CYS A 142 -14.83 -3.04 3.37
N HIS A 143 -15.45 -3.18 4.54
CA HIS A 143 -16.56 -2.33 4.95
C HIS A 143 -16.10 -0.87 5.17
N ARG A 144 -15.01 -0.69 5.92
CA ARG A 144 -14.54 0.64 6.34
C ARG A 144 -13.91 1.44 5.22
N TYR A 145 -13.28 0.78 4.25
CA TYR A 145 -12.47 1.43 3.20
C TYR A 145 -12.96 1.10 1.78
N PRO A 146 -14.21 1.44 1.40
CA PRO A 146 -14.80 1.05 0.12
C PRO A 146 -14.03 1.56 -1.10
N ARG A 147 -13.27 2.65 -0.95
CA ARG A 147 -12.49 3.30 -2.03
C ARG A 147 -11.06 2.77 -2.17
N MET A 148 -10.63 1.88 -1.28
CA MET A 148 -9.26 1.33 -1.29
C MET A 148 -9.24 -0.07 -1.90
N PHE A 149 -8.11 -0.46 -2.45
CA PHE A 149 -7.82 -1.87 -2.69
C PHE A 149 -7.59 -2.54 -1.34
N VAL A 150 -8.33 -3.62 -1.09
CA VAL A 150 -8.18 -4.42 0.13
C VAL A 150 -7.77 -5.82 -0.27
N ALA A 151 -6.67 -6.32 0.30
CA ALA A 151 -6.20 -7.67 0.08
C ALA A 151 -5.76 -8.33 1.39
N LEU A 152 -6.06 -9.62 1.50
CA LEU A 152 -5.57 -10.52 2.53
C LEU A 152 -4.93 -11.70 1.84
N PHE A 153 -3.64 -11.91 2.02
CA PHE A 153 -2.96 -13.09 1.50
C PHE A 153 -2.14 -13.78 2.59
N SER A 154 -1.99 -15.09 2.42
CA SER A 154 -1.18 -15.92 3.29
C SER A 154 -0.55 -17.02 2.46
N THR A 155 0.78 -17.13 2.51
CA THR A 155 1.57 -18.22 1.93
C THR A 155 2.67 -18.62 2.92
N GLU A 156 3.28 -19.78 2.70
CA GLU A 156 4.42 -20.20 3.52
C GLU A 156 5.57 -19.18 3.44
N ARG A 157 5.77 -18.59 2.24
CA ARG A 157 6.87 -17.65 1.98
C ARG A 157 6.57 -16.22 2.44
N SER A 158 5.34 -15.74 2.31
CA SER A 158 5.01 -14.35 2.68
C SER A 158 4.60 -14.19 4.14
N GLY A 159 4.13 -15.26 4.79
CA GLY A 159 3.32 -15.11 5.98
C GLY A 159 1.95 -14.50 5.64
N THR A 160 1.22 -14.02 6.65
CA THR A 160 -0.13 -13.46 6.50
C THR A 160 -0.10 -11.94 6.51
N TRP A 161 -0.64 -11.32 5.46
CA TRP A 161 -0.69 -9.86 5.28
C TRP A 161 -2.10 -9.37 4.99
N LEU A 162 -2.48 -8.26 5.64
CA LEU A 162 -3.68 -7.48 5.33
C LEU A 162 -3.28 -6.10 4.85
N ILE A 163 -3.87 -5.69 3.73
CA ILE A 163 -3.56 -4.43 3.02
C ILE A 163 -4.85 -3.67 2.78
N ALA A 164 -4.83 -2.35 2.96
CA ALA A 164 -5.89 -1.43 2.54
C ALA A 164 -5.27 -0.17 1.96
N THR A 165 -4.97 -0.19 0.66
CA THR A 165 -4.17 0.85 0.00
C THR A 165 -4.98 1.71 -0.98
N PRO A 166 -4.78 3.03 -1.01
CA PRO A 166 -5.36 3.91 -2.01
C PRO A 166 -4.51 4.06 -3.27
N GLU A 167 -3.26 3.54 -3.28
CA GLU A 167 -2.27 3.85 -4.30
C GLU A 167 -2.18 2.75 -5.36
N THR A 168 -2.52 3.11 -6.59
CA THR A 168 -2.34 2.26 -7.77
C THR A 168 -0.91 2.39 -8.29
N LEU A 169 -0.17 1.27 -8.40
CA LEU A 169 1.11 1.25 -9.09
C LEU A 169 0.91 1.33 -10.60
N ILE A 170 0.05 0.46 -11.14
CA ILE A 170 -0.35 0.46 -12.55
C ILE A 170 -1.67 -0.28 -12.71
N SER A 171 -2.53 0.23 -13.58
CA SER A 171 -3.78 -0.45 -13.94
C SER A 171 -4.14 -0.16 -15.39
N GLY A 172 -4.86 -1.08 -16.02
CA GLY A 172 -5.33 -0.90 -17.41
C GLY A 172 -5.70 -2.21 -18.06
N THR A 173 -6.14 -2.10 -19.31
CA THR A 173 -6.59 -3.23 -20.12
C THR A 173 -6.12 -3.01 -21.56
N ASP A 174 -5.66 -4.08 -22.21
CA ASP A 174 -5.26 -4.08 -23.62
C ASP A 174 -4.28 -2.95 -24.02
N GLY A 175 -3.31 -2.67 -23.15
CA GLY A 175 -2.29 -1.64 -23.37
C GLY A 175 -2.70 -0.21 -23.04
N ALA A 176 -3.98 0.08 -22.84
CA ALA A 176 -4.46 1.37 -22.32
C ALA A 176 -4.26 1.38 -20.79
N MET A 177 -3.20 2.01 -20.34
CA MET A 177 -2.72 1.93 -18.97
C MET A 177 -2.82 3.27 -18.24
N GLN A 178 -2.87 3.19 -16.92
CA GLN A 178 -2.75 4.34 -16.04
C GLN A 178 -1.94 4.02 -14.80
N THR A 179 -1.24 5.01 -14.31
CA THR A 179 -0.58 5.04 -13.00
C THR A 179 -0.92 6.35 -12.29
N MET A 180 -0.46 6.52 -11.07
CA MET A 180 -0.66 7.77 -10.34
C MET A 180 0.60 8.16 -9.57
N ALA A 181 0.81 9.45 -9.44
CA ALA A 181 1.69 10.02 -8.44
C ALA A 181 0.85 10.44 -7.24
N LEU A 182 1.07 9.80 -6.09
CA LEU A 182 0.35 10.06 -4.85
C LEU A 182 1.38 10.39 -3.75
N ALA A 183 1.49 11.69 -3.42
CA ALA A 183 2.42 12.14 -2.40
C ALA A 183 1.92 13.41 -1.69
N GLY A 184 2.61 13.82 -0.63
CA GLY A 184 2.09 14.83 0.28
C GLY A 184 0.91 14.28 1.10
N THR A 185 0.97 14.47 2.41
CA THR A 185 -0.05 13.97 3.33
C THR A 185 -0.48 15.08 4.27
N MET A 186 -1.80 15.16 4.51
CA MET A 186 -2.34 16.05 5.54
C MET A 186 -3.51 15.38 6.24
N ARG A 187 -3.60 15.55 7.55
CA ARG A 187 -4.74 15.09 8.33
C ARG A 187 -5.88 16.11 8.25
N LEU A 188 -7.07 15.61 8.00
CA LEU A 188 -8.29 16.44 8.11
C LEU A 188 -8.62 16.71 9.58
N SER A 189 -9.01 17.95 9.91
CA SER A 189 -9.41 18.36 11.25
C SER A 189 -10.60 19.34 11.20
N GLY A 190 -11.40 19.36 12.26
CA GLY A 190 -12.53 20.28 12.39
C GLY A 190 -13.62 20.06 11.34
N ALA A 191 -14.17 21.15 10.79
CA ALA A 191 -15.23 21.12 9.77
C ALA A 191 -14.85 20.39 8.47
N ASN A 192 -13.55 20.18 8.22
CA ASN A 192 -13.07 19.48 7.04
C ASN A 192 -13.23 17.94 7.15
N LEU A 193 -13.65 17.40 8.31
CA LEU A 193 -13.96 15.97 8.47
C LEU A 193 -15.22 15.54 7.70
N ASP A 194 -16.18 16.45 7.51
CA ASP A 194 -17.43 16.22 6.75
C ASP A 194 -17.20 16.27 5.24
N PHE A 195 -15.95 16.38 4.83
CA PHE A 195 -15.54 16.45 3.46
C PHE A 195 -15.74 15.11 2.76
N ASP A 196 -16.89 14.94 2.15
CA ASP A 196 -17.24 13.79 1.31
C ASP A 196 -17.27 14.22 -0.15
N VAL A 197 -16.17 13.96 -0.86
CA VAL A 197 -16.11 14.19 -2.30
C VAL A 197 -16.25 12.87 -3.01
N GLU A 198 -17.45 12.55 -3.41
CA GLU A 198 -17.69 11.61 -4.49
C GLU A 198 -17.09 12.19 -5.78
N GLY A 199 -15.89 11.74 -6.16
CA GLY A 199 -15.31 11.99 -7.49
C GLY A 199 -15.03 13.44 -7.86
N GLY A 200 -15.17 14.40 -6.95
CA GLY A 200 -14.99 15.81 -7.19
C GLY A 200 -13.72 16.36 -6.55
N SER A 201 -12.97 17.17 -7.28
CA SER A 201 -11.98 18.05 -6.70
C SER A 201 -12.62 18.93 -5.65
N ILE A 202 -12.01 19.03 -4.46
CA ILE A 202 -12.31 20.11 -3.51
C ILE A 202 -12.29 21.42 -4.27
N GLY A 203 -13.22 22.32 -3.98
CA GLY A 203 -13.08 23.69 -4.40
C GLY A 203 -11.67 24.16 -4.02
N LYS A 204 -10.94 24.74 -4.95
CA LYS A 204 -9.50 25.10 -4.82
C LYS A 204 -9.16 25.93 -3.59
N ASP A 205 -10.15 26.39 -2.83
CA ASP A 205 -9.99 27.43 -1.81
C ASP A 205 -9.91 26.92 -0.36
N ASP A 206 -10.26 25.65 -0.07
CA ASP A 206 -10.46 25.22 1.32
C ASP A 206 -9.26 24.45 1.93
N ILE A 207 -8.39 23.82 1.13
CA ILE A 207 -7.21 23.11 1.61
C ILE A 207 -5.93 23.76 1.12
N ARG A 208 -5.15 24.34 2.02
CA ARG A 208 -3.85 24.94 1.72
C ARG A 208 -2.75 23.92 1.94
N TRP A 209 -2.17 23.45 0.85
CA TRP A 209 -1.00 22.58 0.86
C TRP A 209 0.27 23.35 1.19
N SER A 210 1.14 22.77 2.01
CA SER A 210 2.45 23.30 2.29
C SER A 210 3.35 23.23 1.05
N THR A 211 4.36 24.13 0.99
CA THR A 211 5.38 24.08 -0.08
C THR A 211 6.11 22.73 -0.09
N LYS A 212 6.32 22.11 1.08
CA LYS A 212 6.89 20.76 1.22
C LYS A 212 6.06 19.73 0.45
N ASN A 213 4.75 19.65 0.73
CA ASN A 213 3.86 18.67 0.11
C ASN A 213 3.78 18.84 -1.42
N ILE A 214 3.77 20.09 -1.90
CA ILE A 214 3.76 20.39 -3.34
C ILE A 214 5.06 19.93 -3.99
N LYS A 215 6.21 20.19 -3.36
CA LYS A 215 7.52 19.73 -3.88
C LYS A 215 7.61 18.22 -3.88
N GLU A 216 7.17 17.58 -2.81
CA GLU A 216 7.13 16.12 -2.71
C GLU A 216 6.32 15.49 -3.84
N GLN A 217 5.11 16.00 -4.10
CA GLN A 217 4.26 15.54 -5.20
C GLN A 217 4.94 15.72 -6.57
N ARG A 218 5.56 16.86 -6.82
CA ARG A 218 6.25 17.12 -8.09
C ARG A 218 7.39 16.15 -8.36
N TYR A 219 8.20 15.81 -7.36
CA TYR A 219 9.27 14.82 -7.53
C TYR A 219 8.72 13.47 -7.96
N VAL A 220 7.63 13.02 -7.34
CA VAL A 220 7.00 11.73 -7.67
C VAL A 220 6.39 11.76 -9.07
N GLU A 221 5.64 12.83 -9.40
CA GLU A 221 4.99 12.99 -10.70
C GLU A 221 6.01 13.00 -11.84
N THR A 222 7.05 13.85 -11.75
CA THR A 222 8.09 13.95 -12.77
C THR A 222 8.77 12.60 -13.00
N TYR A 223 9.20 11.92 -11.94
CA TYR A 223 9.87 10.62 -12.06
C TYR A 223 8.98 9.57 -12.73
N ILE A 224 7.72 9.45 -12.31
CA ILE A 224 6.81 8.46 -12.88
C ILE A 224 6.55 8.77 -14.37
N THR A 225 6.37 10.04 -14.72
CA THR A 225 6.19 10.47 -16.11
C THR A 225 7.40 10.10 -16.96
N GLU A 226 8.62 10.43 -16.52
CA GLU A 226 9.88 10.07 -17.21
C GLU A 226 10.05 8.55 -17.37
N CYS A 227 9.63 7.75 -16.37
CA CYS A 227 9.63 6.29 -16.51
C CYS A 227 8.66 5.81 -17.58
N VAL A 228 7.43 6.35 -17.59
CA VAL A 228 6.38 5.94 -18.55
C VAL A 228 6.72 6.34 -19.97
N GLU A 229 7.34 7.51 -20.19
CA GLU A 229 7.76 8.01 -21.52
C GLU A 229 8.75 7.06 -22.22
N GLN A 230 9.46 6.19 -21.50
CA GLN A 230 10.33 5.17 -22.09
C GLN A 230 9.52 4.05 -22.78
N PHE A 231 8.27 3.83 -22.34
CA PHE A 231 7.40 2.75 -22.79
C PHE A 231 6.16 3.22 -23.60
N SER A 232 5.97 4.53 -23.69
CA SER A 232 4.83 5.16 -24.39
C SER A 232 5.26 6.43 -25.10
N ASP A 233 4.62 6.70 -26.26
CA ASP A 233 4.75 7.98 -26.98
C ASP A 233 3.53 8.89 -26.73
N ASP A 234 2.50 8.39 -26.02
CA ASP A 234 1.26 9.09 -25.72
C ASP A 234 1.04 9.07 -24.19
N VAL A 235 1.51 10.11 -23.52
CA VAL A 235 1.40 10.26 -22.08
C VAL A 235 0.61 11.51 -21.74
N ASN A 236 -0.47 11.33 -20.98
CA ASN A 236 -1.31 12.43 -20.50
C ASN A 236 -1.26 12.50 -18.96
N VAL A 237 -0.95 13.67 -18.42
CA VAL A 237 -0.86 13.92 -16.97
C VAL A 237 -1.96 14.91 -16.57
N GLU A 238 -2.79 14.52 -15.60
CA GLU A 238 -3.85 15.37 -15.03
C GLU A 238 -3.65 15.52 -13.52
N GLY A 239 -3.73 16.73 -13.02
CA GLY A 239 -3.59 17.03 -11.59
C GLY A 239 -2.58 18.14 -11.29
N PRO A 240 -2.06 18.24 -10.04
CA PRO A 240 -2.46 17.42 -8.90
C PRO A 240 -3.83 17.80 -8.34
N PHE A 241 -4.59 16.81 -7.92
CA PHE A 241 -5.87 16.96 -7.22
C PHE A 241 -5.69 16.62 -5.73
N THR A 242 -6.53 17.18 -4.85
CA THR A 242 -6.62 16.70 -3.48
C THR A 242 -7.58 15.50 -3.42
N VAL A 243 -7.10 14.37 -2.89
CA VAL A 243 -7.91 13.15 -2.75
C VAL A 243 -7.92 12.67 -1.32
N ARG A 244 -9.05 12.10 -0.88
CA ARG A 244 -9.20 11.55 0.46
C ARG A 244 -8.89 10.06 0.49
N ALA A 245 -8.14 9.63 1.51
CA ALA A 245 -7.85 8.24 1.83
C ALA A 245 -8.06 7.99 3.33
N GLY A 246 -9.26 7.56 3.72
CA GLY A 246 -9.67 7.48 5.12
C GLY A 246 -9.75 8.87 5.78
N ASP A 247 -9.00 9.06 6.87
CA ASP A 247 -8.94 10.35 7.60
C ASP A 247 -7.80 11.28 7.10
N LEU A 248 -7.13 10.89 6.02
CA LEU A 248 -6.04 11.64 5.40
C LEU A 248 -6.42 12.14 4.01
N VAL A 249 -5.78 13.22 3.58
CA VAL A 249 -5.80 13.72 2.20
C VAL A 249 -4.40 13.71 1.62
N HIS A 250 -4.33 13.49 0.32
CA HIS A 250 -3.10 13.43 -0.46
C HIS A 250 -3.21 14.29 -1.73
N LEU A 251 -2.09 14.72 -2.28
CA LEU A 251 -2.01 15.22 -3.64
C LEU A 251 -1.84 14.04 -4.60
N ARG A 252 -2.67 14.02 -5.65
CA ARG A 252 -2.68 12.97 -6.66
C ARG A 252 -2.64 13.56 -8.06
N SER A 253 -1.75 13.03 -8.90
CA SER A 253 -1.78 13.23 -10.35
C SER A 253 -2.03 11.91 -11.04
N ASP A 254 -2.93 11.90 -12.03
CA ASP A 254 -3.24 10.73 -12.84
C ASP A 254 -2.43 10.78 -14.13
N ILE A 255 -1.76 9.69 -14.45
CA ILE A 255 -0.90 9.55 -15.61
C ILE A 255 -1.46 8.43 -16.48
N ARG A 256 -2.02 8.77 -17.65
CA ARG A 256 -2.63 7.84 -18.61
C ARG A 256 -1.76 7.74 -19.84
N PHE A 257 -1.64 6.53 -20.40
CA PHE A 257 -0.77 6.26 -21.52
C PHE A 257 -1.15 4.96 -22.24
N HIS A 258 -0.63 4.77 -23.46
CA HIS A 258 -0.71 3.50 -24.18
C HIS A 258 0.68 2.86 -24.25
N LEU A 259 0.78 1.59 -23.85
CA LEU A 259 2.02 0.83 -24.01
C LEU A 259 2.31 0.57 -25.49
N LYS A 260 3.54 0.81 -25.92
CA LYS A 260 4.05 0.43 -27.25
C LYS A 260 3.99 -1.08 -27.47
N ASP A 261 4.20 -1.85 -26.39
CA ASP A 261 4.19 -3.31 -26.42
C ASP A 261 3.82 -3.85 -25.03
N THR A 262 2.70 -4.53 -24.94
CA THR A 262 2.20 -5.13 -23.68
C THR A 262 3.09 -6.28 -23.18
N ALA A 263 3.89 -6.90 -24.08
CA ALA A 263 4.86 -7.93 -23.70
C ALA A 263 5.97 -7.40 -22.76
N HIS A 264 6.18 -6.07 -22.70
CA HIS A 264 7.18 -5.43 -21.86
C HIS A 264 6.61 -4.82 -20.56
N LEU A 265 5.42 -5.23 -20.15
CA LEU A 265 4.78 -4.73 -18.92
C LEU A 265 5.62 -4.97 -17.65
N GLY A 266 6.30 -6.11 -17.54
CA GLY A 266 7.23 -6.41 -16.44
C GLY A 266 8.42 -5.44 -16.38
N ASN A 267 8.93 -5.01 -17.54
CA ASN A 267 10.00 -4.01 -17.63
C ASN A 267 9.52 -2.64 -17.15
N LEU A 268 8.30 -2.21 -17.50
CA LEU A 268 7.71 -0.98 -16.99
C LEU A 268 7.51 -1.06 -15.46
N ILE A 269 6.98 -2.18 -14.96
CA ILE A 269 6.84 -2.40 -13.52
C ILE A 269 8.20 -2.27 -12.81
N ASN A 270 9.26 -2.85 -13.38
CA ASN A 270 10.62 -2.75 -12.83
C ASN A 270 11.16 -1.30 -12.85
N ALA A 271 10.85 -0.53 -13.90
CA ALA A 271 11.23 0.88 -13.95
C ALA A 271 10.47 1.72 -12.90
N LEU A 272 9.18 1.48 -12.71
CA LEU A 272 8.35 2.18 -11.74
C LEU A 272 8.68 1.79 -10.29
N HIS A 273 8.86 0.50 -10.02
CA HIS A 273 8.98 -0.01 -8.64
C HIS A 273 10.43 -0.01 -8.13
N PRO A 274 10.66 0.38 -6.86
CA PRO A 274 9.76 1.17 -6.03
C PRO A 274 9.66 2.61 -6.53
N THR A 275 8.46 3.21 -6.44
CA THR A 275 8.27 4.62 -6.81
C THR A 275 8.93 5.57 -5.80
N PRO A 276 9.23 6.82 -6.15
CA PRO A 276 9.74 7.80 -5.19
C PRO A 276 8.74 8.13 -4.07
N ALA A 277 7.46 7.76 -4.22
CA ALA A 277 6.47 7.89 -3.15
C ALA A 277 6.79 6.99 -1.95
N VAL A 278 7.46 5.87 -2.17
CA VAL A 278 7.83 4.88 -1.15
C VAL A 278 9.35 4.65 -1.02
N CYS A 279 10.17 5.24 -1.89
CA CYS A 279 11.62 5.10 -1.90
C CYS A 279 12.31 6.46 -1.71
N GLY A 280 12.59 7.16 -2.80
CA GLY A 280 13.23 8.47 -2.79
C GLY A 280 13.84 8.83 -4.14
N MET A 281 14.62 9.93 -4.15
CA MET A 281 15.28 10.49 -5.32
C MET A 281 16.72 10.92 -5.00
N PRO A 282 17.73 10.44 -5.77
CA PRO A 282 17.68 9.49 -6.88
C PRO A 282 17.30 8.08 -6.44
N LYS A 283 16.51 7.34 -7.25
CA LYS A 283 15.89 6.06 -6.86
C LYS A 283 16.91 5.03 -6.36
N ASP A 284 17.91 4.68 -7.16
CA ASP A 284 18.83 3.59 -6.82
C ASP A 284 19.67 3.93 -5.58
N ALA A 285 20.20 5.15 -5.52
CA ALA A 285 20.99 5.61 -4.38
C ALA A 285 20.18 5.62 -3.07
N THR A 286 18.91 6.07 -3.12
CA THR A 286 18.04 6.08 -1.94
C THR A 286 17.59 4.67 -1.55
N ARG A 287 17.32 3.79 -2.53
CA ARG A 287 17.00 2.39 -2.26
C ARG A 287 18.15 1.68 -1.54
N ASP A 288 19.36 1.81 -2.05
CA ASP A 288 20.54 1.19 -1.45
C ASP A 288 20.82 1.76 -0.06
N PHE A 289 20.59 3.06 0.14
CA PHE A 289 20.72 3.67 1.47
C PHE A 289 19.67 3.12 2.45
N ILE A 290 18.40 3.01 2.03
CA ILE A 290 17.30 2.46 2.85
C ILE A 290 17.65 1.04 3.30
N ILE A 291 18.04 0.16 2.35
CA ILE A 291 18.36 -1.25 2.64
C ILE A 291 19.46 -1.38 3.70
N ASN A 292 20.45 -0.49 3.68
CA ASN A 292 21.62 -0.58 4.55
C ASN A 292 21.50 0.21 5.86
N ASN A 293 20.49 1.10 6.02
CA ASN A 293 20.45 2.05 7.13
C ASN A 293 19.10 2.13 7.85
N GLU A 294 18.01 1.58 7.29
CA GLU A 294 16.72 1.56 7.99
C GLU A 294 16.73 0.50 9.09
N SER A 295 16.33 0.86 10.31
CA SER A 295 16.39 -0.04 11.48
C SER A 295 15.41 -1.21 11.40
N GLY A 296 14.38 -1.13 10.55
CA GLY A 296 13.33 -2.13 10.40
C GLY A 296 13.27 -2.71 8.99
N GLU A 297 13.02 -4.01 8.88
CA GLU A 297 12.78 -4.65 7.59
C GLU A 297 11.40 -4.27 7.06
N ARG A 298 11.32 -3.89 5.79
CA ARG A 298 10.06 -3.56 5.12
C ARG A 298 9.27 -4.79 4.68
N ASN A 299 9.95 -5.87 4.36
CA ASN A 299 9.33 -7.06 3.78
C ASN A 299 8.45 -6.68 2.57
N TYR A 300 7.15 -7.04 2.60
CA TYR A 300 6.20 -6.66 1.55
C TYR A 300 5.62 -5.24 1.69
N TYR A 301 5.86 -4.53 2.79
CA TYR A 301 5.53 -3.11 2.88
C TYR A 301 6.34 -2.28 1.88
N SER A 302 5.71 -1.30 1.24
CA SER A 302 6.29 -0.51 0.13
C SER A 302 6.61 -1.33 -1.13
N GLY A 303 6.22 -2.60 -1.16
CA GLY A 303 6.15 -3.42 -2.35
C GLY A 303 4.87 -3.17 -3.14
N PHE A 304 4.37 -4.16 -3.87
CA PHE A 304 3.08 -4.10 -4.52
C PHE A 304 2.40 -5.47 -4.60
N SER A 305 1.07 -5.45 -4.79
CA SER A 305 0.31 -6.68 -5.02
C SER A 305 -0.91 -6.42 -5.90
N GLY A 306 -1.42 -7.48 -6.54
CA GLY A 306 -2.62 -7.40 -7.34
C GLY A 306 -2.58 -8.27 -8.60
N LEU A 307 -3.57 -8.06 -9.46
CA LEU A 307 -3.75 -8.81 -10.71
C LEU A 307 -2.80 -8.31 -11.80
N LEU A 308 -2.12 -9.25 -12.43
CA LEU A 308 -1.29 -9.03 -13.61
C LEU A 308 -1.87 -9.83 -14.77
N ASP A 309 -2.27 -9.17 -15.85
CA ASP A 309 -2.64 -9.77 -17.12
C ASP A 309 -2.29 -8.82 -18.27
N PRO A 310 -1.17 -8.99 -18.96
CA PRO A 310 -0.73 -8.10 -20.04
C PRO A 310 -1.71 -8.05 -21.24
N ASN A 311 -2.50 -9.12 -21.44
CA ASN A 311 -3.48 -9.25 -22.50
C ASN A 311 -4.93 -9.07 -22.01
N GLY A 312 -5.09 -8.61 -20.80
CA GLY A 312 -6.38 -8.41 -20.14
C GLY A 312 -6.30 -7.31 -19.09
N ASP A 313 -6.93 -7.54 -17.94
CA ASP A 313 -7.07 -6.54 -16.89
C ASP A 313 -5.92 -6.61 -15.88
N THR A 314 -5.03 -5.64 -15.89
CA THR A 314 -3.96 -5.48 -14.90
C THR A 314 -4.39 -4.47 -13.83
N ARG A 315 -4.21 -4.83 -12.55
CA ARG A 315 -4.57 -4.05 -11.37
C ARG A 315 -3.53 -4.27 -10.26
N LEU A 316 -2.43 -3.53 -10.29
CA LEU A 316 -1.36 -3.60 -9.29
C LEU A 316 -1.39 -2.37 -8.38
N PHE A 317 -1.28 -2.60 -7.08
CA PHE A 317 -1.37 -1.58 -6.05
C PHE A 317 -0.14 -1.59 -5.15
N VAL A 318 0.34 -0.42 -4.76
CA VAL A 318 1.46 -0.30 -3.81
C VAL A 318 1.01 -0.81 -2.44
N THR A 319 1.81 -1.67 -1.82
CA THR A 319 1.50 -2.26 -0.52
C THR A 319 1.73 -1.24 0.60
N LEU A 320 0.67 -0.49 0.91
CA LEU A 320 0.62 0.53 1.95
C LEU A 320 -0.55 0.27 2.90
N ARG A 321 -0.56 1.01 4.04
CA ARG A 321 -1.62 0.84 5.04
C ARG A 321 -1.86 -0.65 5.28
N CYS A 322 -0.81 -1.34 5.70
CA CYS A 322 -0.81 -2.78 5.81
C CYS A 322 -0.31 -3.23 7.17
N MET A 323 -0.61 -4.47 7.47
CA MET A 323 -0.05 -5.17 8.62
C MET A 323 0.28 -6.62 8.27
N GLN A 324 1.34 -7.13 8.88
CA GLN A 324 1.63 -8.54 8.96
C GLN A 324 0.98 -9.11 10.23
N ILE A 325 0.32 -10.24 10.10
CA ILE A 325 -0.35 -10.94 11.21
C ILE A 325 0.54 -12.12 11.59
N GLU A 326 1.12 -12.08 12.80
CA GLU A 326 2.03 -13.10 13.30
C GLU A 326 1.32 -14.04 14.27
N GLY A 327 1.53 -15.32 14.07
CA GLY A 327 1.29 -16.35 15.06
C GLY A 327 -0.09 -16.99 15.06
N GLU A 328 -0.05 -18.29 15.38
CA GLU A 328 -1.21 -19.12 15.69
C GLU A 328 -1.40 -19.30 17.21
N SER A 329 -0.54 -18.66 18.03
CA SER A 329 -0.54 -18.77 19.49
C SER A 329 -1.69 -18.00 20.15
N GLU A 330 -1.85 -18.15 21.47
CA GLU A 330 -2.87 -17.46 22.28
C GLU A 330 -2.77 -15.92 22.21
N ALA A 331 -1.57 -15.38 21.99
CA ALA A 331 -1.33 -13.95 21.75
C ALA A 331 -0.92 -13.72 20.30
N THR A 332 -1.83 -13.12 19.52
CA THR A 332 -1.53 -12.73 18.14
C THR A 332 -0.80 -11.40 18.12
N ALA A 333 0.37 -11.36 17.51
CA ALA A 333 1.12 -10.15 17.27
C ALA A 333 0.81 -9.61 15.86
N TYR A 334 0.80 -8.30 15.75
CA TYR A 334 0.55 -7.56 14.51
C TYR A 334 1.68 -6.59 14.28
N ARG A 335 2.32 -6.65 13.11
CA ARG A 335 3.30 -5.67 12.68
C ARG A 335 2.64 -4.68 11.75
N LEU A 336 2.47 -3.44 12.18
CA LEU A 336 1.91 -2.36 11.39
C LEU A 336 3.02 -1.53 10.78
N TYR A 337 2.90 -1.24 9.49
CA TYR A 337 3.92 -0.50 8.74
C TYR A 337 3.40 0.86 8.30
N ALA A 338 4.26 1.86 8.40
CA ALA A 338 4.04 3.18 7.79
C ALA A 338 5.37 3.88 7.50
N GLY A 339 5.36 4.80 6.54
CA GLY A 339 6.50 5.65 6.23
C GLY A 339 6.07 7.05 5.79
N GLY A 340 6.99 7.98 5.86
CA GLY A 340 6.83 9.37 5.43
C GLY A 340 7.96 9.82 4.50
N GLY A 341 7.63 10.67 3.52
CA GLY A 341 8.61 11.27 2.61
C GLY A 341 9.34 12.43 3.27
N LEU A 342 10.63 12.25 3.54
CA LEU A 342 11.48 13.27 4.11
C LEU A 342 12.05 14.19 3.02
N LEU A 343 12.04 15.49 3.31
CA LEU A 343 12.70 16.56 2.57
C LEU A 343 13.60 17.34 3.55
N LYS A 344 14.42 18.28 3.05
CA LYS A 344 15.28 19.15 3.88
C LYS A 344 14.51 19.85 5.02
N ASP A 345 13.25 20.21 4.78
CA ASP A 345 12.42 20.96 5.73
C ASP A 345 11.64 20.03 6.70
N SER A 346 11.84 18.71 6.63
CA SER A 346 11.14 17.74 7.49
C SER A 346 11.53 17.87 8.96
N GLN A 347 10.55 17.70 9.84
CA GLN A 347 10.71 17.74 11.29
C GLN A 347 10.39 16.36 11.89
N CYS A 348 11.28 15.80 12.68
CA CYS A 348 11.18 14.45 13.23
C CYS A 348 9.83 14.18 13.90
N GLN A 349 9.35 15.09 14.74
CA GLN A 349 8.07 14.94 15.43
C GLN A 349 6.88 14.89 14.44
N SER A 350 6.86 15.78 13.45
CA SER A 350 5.78 15.83 12.46
C SER A 350 5.73 14.58 11.59
N GLU A 351 6.91 14.06 11.19
CA GLU A 351 7.01 12.85 10.39
C GLU A 351 6.61 11.59 11.20
N TRP A 352 6.97 11.55 12.49
CA TRP A 352 6.49 10.51 13.40
C TRP A 352 4.95 10.52 13.51
N GLU A 353 4.35 11.68 13.76
CA GLU A 353 2.90 11.84 13.85
C GLU A 353 2.19 11.46 12.55
N GLU A 354 2.80 11.71 11.39
CA GLU A 354 2.28 11.29 10.09
C GLU A 354 2.26 9.76 9.98
N THR A 355 3.32 9.07 10.43
CA THR A 355 3.34 7.59 10.43
C THR A 355 2.30 7.02 11.40
N GLU A 356 2.09 7.62 12.58
CA GLU A 356 1.04 7.23 13.51
C GLU A 356 -0.35 7.37 12.88
N ALA A 357 -0.61 8.47 12.18
CA ALA A 357 -1.87 8.69 11.48
C ALA A 357 -2.10 7.63 10.37
N LYS A 358 -1.05 7.25 9.64
CA LYS A 358 -1.12 6.20 8.61
C LYS A 358 -1.37 4.81 9.20
N MET A 359 -0.74 4.45 10.32
CA MET A 359 -0.98 3.17 11.02
C MET A 359 -2.38 3.08 11.60
N ASN A 360 -3.02 4.20 11.89
CA ASN A 360 -4.39 4.22 12.40
C ASN A 360 -5.39 3.56 11.44
N THR A 361 -5.11 3.50 10.14
CA THR A 361 -5.91 2.75 9.16
C THR A 361 -6.06 1.28 9.60
N MET A 362 -5.00 0.64 10.05
CA MET A 362 -5.06 -0.75 10.53
C MET A 362 -5.59 -0.84 11.97
N ARG A 363 -5.19 0.07 12.86
CA ARG A 363 -5.67 0.07 14.25
C ARG A 363 -7.20 0.19 14.37
N GLN A 364 -7.84 0.92 13.47
CA GLN A 364 -9.30 1.09 13.45
C GLN A 364 -10.06 -0.24 13.18
N LEU A 365 -9.41 -1.25 12.59
CA LEU A 365 -10.02 -2.54 12.32
C LEU A 365 -10.26 -3.37 13.58
N PHE A 366 -9.62 -3.03 14.69
CA PHE A 366 -9.76 -3.72 15.99
C PHE A 366 -10.90 -3.15 16.83
N LYS A 367 -11.45 -2.01 16.46
CA LYS A 367 -12.62 -1.42 17.11
C LYS A 367 -13.89 -2.01 16.52
N HIS A 368 -14.93 -2.07 17.35
CA HIS A 368 -16.27 -2.44 16.86
C HIS A 368 -16.72 -1.44 15.79
N ILE A 369 -17.35 -1.93 14.72
CA ILE A 369 -17.94 -1.12 13.65
C ILE A 369 -19.32 -0.68 14.07
#